data_1c9b8074ab7ab4b49e0576dcdab64479
#
_entry.id   1c9b8074ab7ab4b49e0576dcdab64479
#
_cell.length_a   1.000
_cell.length_b   1.000
_cell.length_c   1.000
_cell.angle_alpha   90.00
_cell.angle_beta   90.00
_cell.angle_gamma   90.00
#
_symmetry.space_group_name_H-M   'P 1'
#
loop_
_entity.id
_entity.type
_entity.pdbx_description
1 polymer ?
#
loop_
_entity_poly.entity_id
_entity_poly.type
_entity_poly.pdbx_seq_one_letter_code
_entity_poly.pdbx_strand_id
1 'polypeptide(L)'
;MSRIAKNSIKISNEISCKFENGTFFAKGKLGEMTLPVDSEYFVDISSDEIFVKPRNEKGKLNPKWGTIRSLISNIIKGVSEGFSKTLELNGTGYRASISGSILKLQLGFSHDINYSVPKEVKVECPKQNIIKLSSYSKEILGATAAKIRSYRKPEPFKGKGIKYENEFIFRKEGKKK
;
A
#
# COMPACT_ATOMS: atom_id res chain seq x y z
N MET A 1 17.51 4.66 -20.43
CA MET A 1 16.17 4.12 -20.79
C MET A 1 15.72 3.09 -19.77
N SER A 2 14.48 3.16 -19.28
CA SER A 2 13.95 2.20 -18.30
C SER A 2 13.49 0.89 -18.98
N ARG A 3 14.04 -0.25 -18.57
CA ARG A 3 13.56 -1.56 -19.06
C ARG A 3 12.14 -1.86 -18.61
N ILE A 4 11.78 -1.46 -17.38
CA ILE A 4 10.45 -1.66 -16.80
C ILE A 4 9.39 -0.90 -17.60
N ALA A 5 9.68 0.32 -18.02
CA ALA A 5 8.72 1.17 -18.72
C ALA A 5 8.31 0.65 -20.10
N LYS A 6 9.14 -0.17 -20.74
CA LYS A 6 8.87 -0.78 -22.05
C LYS A 6 7.90 -1.97 -21.98
N ASN A 7 7.78 -2.60 -20.81
CA ASN A 7 6.97 -3.81 -20.66
C ASN A 7 5.48 -3.43 -20.62
N SER A 8 4.66 -4.17 -21.32
CA SER A 8 3.20 -4.08 -21.24
C SER A 8 2.68 -4.39 -19.82
N ILE A 9 1.48 -3.96 -19.55
CA ILE A 9 0.74 -4.29 -18.33
C ILE A 9 -0.48 -5.09 -18.78
N LYS A 10 -0.57 -6.33 -18.32
CA LYS A 10 -1.72 -7.20 -18.63
C LYS A 10 -2.95 -6.72 -17.87
N ILE A 11 -4.09 -6.73 -18.55
CA ILE A 11 -5.40 -6.40 -17.99
C ILE A 11 -6.20 -7.70 -17.92
N SER A 12 -6.92 -7.93 -16.82
CA SER A 12 -7.93 -8.97 -16.79
C SER A 12 -9.25 -8.42 -17.34
N ASN A 13 -10.06 -9.27 -17.96
CA ASN A 13 -11.35 -8.92 -18.62
C ASN A 13 -12.38 -8.28 -17.66
N GLU A 14 -12.09 -8.27 -16.36
CA GLU A 14 -12.96 -7.75 -15.32
C GLU A 14 -12.69 -6.27 -14.97
N ILE A 15 -11.69 -5.65 -15.62
CA ILE A 15 -11.27 -4.28 -15.33
C ILE A 15 -11.61 -3.39 -16.50
N SER A 16 -12.35 -2.32 -16.26
CA SER A 16 -12.60 -1.26 -17.22
C SER A 16 -11.55 -0.16 -17.09
N CYS A 17 -10.76 0.06 -18.14
CA CYS A 17 -9.74 1.09 -18.18
C CYS A 17 -10.08 2.15 -19.23
N LYS A 18 -9.85 3.43 -18.91
CA LYS A 18 -10.00 4.56 -19.83
C LYS A 18 -8.87 5.56 -19.63
N PHE A 19 -8.50 6.24 -20.70
CA PHE A 19 -7.55 7.35 -20.64
C PHE A 19 -8.15 8.56 -21.35
N GLU A 20 -8.54 9.57 -20.58
CA GLU A 20 -9.19 10.79 -21.06
C GLU A 20 -8.58 12.02 -20.39
N ASN A 21 -8.38 13.09 -21.14
CA ASN A 21 -7.91 14.39 -20.63
C ASN A 21 -6.62 14.29 -19.79
N GLY A 22 -5.68 13.41 -20.14
CA GLY A 22 -4.45 13.25 -19.38
C GLY A 22 -4.60 12.49 -18.06
N THR A 23 -5.76 11.90 -17.81
CA THR A 23 -6.03 11.13 -16.59
C THR A 23 -6.35 9.68 -16.95
N PHE A 24 -5.68 8.75 -16.30
CA PHE A 24 -5.97 7.33 -16.41
C PHE A 24 -7.00 6.94 -15.35
N PHE A 25 -8.04 6.25 -15.78
CA PHE A 25 -9.13 5.73 -14.95
C PHE A 25 -9.13 4.21 -15.01
N ALA A 26 -9.24 3.57 -13.86
CA ALA A 26 -9.44 2.13 -13.79
C ALA A 26 -10.53 1.80 -12.78
N LYS A 27 -11.48 0.96 -13.19
CA LYS A 27 -12.58 0.47 -12.38
C LYS A 27 -12.58 -1.06 -12.38
N GLY A 28 -12.59 -1.65 -11.20
CA GLY A 28 -12.61 -3.10 -11.00
C GLY A 28 -13.56 -3.51 -9.88
N LYS A 29 -13.45 -4.76 -9.44
CA LYS A 29 -14.32 -5.35 -8.39
C LYS A 29 -14.22 -4.65 -7.04
N LEU A 30 -13.02 -4.18 -6.66
CA LEU A 30 -12.74 -3.63 -5.33
C LEU A 30 -12.91 -2.12 -5.23
N GLY A 31 -12.99 -1.43 -6.36
CA GLY A 31 -13.15 0.01 -6.39
C GLY A 31 -12.72 0.64 -7.70
N GLU A 32 -12.63 1.95 -7.68
CA GLU A 32 -12.15 2.75 -8.80
C GLU A 32 -11.00 3.65 -8.37
N MET A 33 -10.04 3.84 -9.25
CA MET A 33 -8.87 4.68 -9.03
C MET A 33 -8.57 5.53 -10.25
N THR A 34 -8.04 6.71 -9.99
CA THR A 34 -7.62 7.67 -11.01
C THR A 34 -6.16 8.04 -10.83
N LEU A 35 -5.46 8.30 -11.93
CA LEU A 35 -4.08 8.74 -11.93
C LEU A 35 -3.90 9.85 -12.96
N PRO A 36 -3.52 11.07 -12.58
CA PRO A 36 -3.10 12.07 -13.53
C PRO A 36 -1.76 11.66 -14.15
N VAL A 37 -1.69 11.67 -15.46
CA VAL A 37 -0.52 11.32 -16.24
C VAL A 37 0.04 12.60 -16.86
N ASP A 38 1.35 12.81 -16.70
CA ASP A 38 2.04 13.97 -17.25
C ASP A 38 1.86 14.04 -18.77
N SER A 39 1.71 15.24 -19.31
CA SER A 39 1.48 15.51 -20.75
C SER A 39 2.57 14.97 -21.68
N GLU A 40 3.77 14.69 -21.16
CA GLU A 40 4.86 14.05 -21.89
C GLU A 40 4.59 12.59 -22.26
N TYR A 41 3.58 11.98 -21.63
CA TYR A 41 3.26 10.56 -21.80
C TYR A 41 1.82 10.38 -22.28
N PHE A 42 1.62 9.26 -22.93
CA PHE A 42 0.29 8.83 -23.27
C PHE A 42 0.11 7.34 -22.98
N VAL A 43 -1.10 6.94 -22.66
CA VAL A 43 -1.44 5.57 -22.30
C VAL A 43 -2.24 4.96 -23.44
N ASP A 44 -1.66 3.93 -24.06
CA ASP A 44 -2.27 3.17 -25.13
C ASP A 44 -2.94 1.93 -24.52
N ILE A 45 -4.25 1.82 -24.66
CA ILE A 45 -5.05 0.76 -24.05
C ILE A 45 -5.56 -0.15 -25.17
N SER A 46 -5.10 -1.39 -25.16
CA SER A 46 -5.61 -2.48 -25.98
C SER A 46 -6.53 -3.37 -25.15
N SER A 47 -7.19 -4.36 -25.78
CA SER A 47 -8.10 -5.28 -25.08
C SER A 47 -7.47 -5.97 -23.85
N ASP A 48 -6.21 -6.43 -23.99
CA ASP A 48 -5.56 -7.26 -23.00
C ASP A 48 -4.32 -6.61 -22.36
N GLU A 49 -3.84 -5.50 -22.94
CA GLU A 49 -2.58 -4.89 -22.51
C GLU A 49 -2.62 -3.37 -22.53
N ILE A 50 -1.89 -2.76 -21.61
CA ILE A 50 -1.65 -1.31 -21.55
C ILE A 50 -0.17 -1.03 -21.78
N PHE A 51 0.09 -0.05 -22.61
CA PHE A 51 1.41 0.50 -22.84
C PHE A 51 1.44 1.98 -22.45
N VAL A 52 2.50 2.38 -21.77
CA VAL A 52 2.81 3.78 -21.51
C VAL A 52 3.86 4.20 -22.53
N LYS A 53 3.54 5.16 -23.38
CA LYS A 53 4.43 5.62 -24.45
C LYS A 53 4.82 7.09 -24.21
N PRO A 54 6.10 7.46 -24.32
CA PRO A 54 6.51 8.86 -24.30
C PRO A 54 6.15 9.52 -25.62
N ARG A 55 5.70 10.76 -25.59
CA ARG A 55 5.42 11.56 -26.79
C ARG A 55 6.67 12.03 -27.49
N ASN A 56 7.74 12.31 -26.73
CA ASN A 56 8.99 12.86 -27.20
C ASN A 56 10.19 12.02 -26.77
N GLU A 57 11.33 12.16 -27.46
CA GLU A 57 12.58 11.49 -27.08
C GLU A 57 13.08 11.85 -25.68
N LYS A 58 12.88 13.10 -25.24
CA LYS A 58 13.17 13.53 -23.88
C LYS A 58 12.43 12.71 -22.83
N GLY A 59 11.17 12.35 -23.10
CA GLY A 59 10.37 11.50 -22.22
C GLY A 59 10.93 10.08 -22.07
N LYS A 60 11.65 9.55 -23.08
CA LYS A 60 12.31 8.23 -22.99
C LYS A 60 13.46 8.20 -21.99
N LEU A 61 14.11 9.34 -21.77
CA LEU A 61 15.24 9.47 -20.84
C LEU A 61 14.78 9.83 -19.43
N ASN A 62 13.56 10.35 -19.27
CA ASN A 62 13.02 10.78 -18.00
C ASN A 62 12.65 9.57 -17.12
N PRO A 63 13.11 9.49 -15.87
CA PRO A 63 12.76 8.41 -14.94
C PRO A 63 11.26 8.32 -14.64
N LYS A 64 10.50 9.40 -14.81
CA LYS A 64 9.04 9.44 -14.64
C LYS A 64 8.31 8.37 -15.48
N TRP A 65 8.83 8.02 -16.66
CA TRP A 65 8.23 6.99 -17.51
C TRP A 65 8.04 5.65 -16.77
N GLY A 66 9.10 5.19 -16.10
CA GLY A 66 9.03 3.96 -15.30
C GLY A 66 8.10 4.07 -14.10
N THR A 67 8.06 5.23 -13.46
CA THR A 67 7.18 5.52 -12.33
C THR A 67 5.71 5.45 -12.73
N ILE A 68 5.32 6.14 -13.81
CA ILE A 68 3.93 6.14 -14.31
C ILE A 68 3.47 4.71 -14.66
N ARG A 69 4.32 3.95 -15.38
CA ARG A 69 4.01 2.56 -15.69
C ARG A 69 3.80 1.72 -14.42
N SER A 70 4.64 1.88 -13.41
CA SER A 70 4.53 1.14 -12.15
C SER A 70 3.30 1.55 -11.33
N LEU A 71 2.93 2.84 -11.35
CA LEU A 71 1.70 3.33 -10.72
C LEU A 71 0.46 2.74 -11.39
N ILE A 72 0.38 2.73 -12.73
CA ILE A 72 -0.72 2.11 -13.48
C ILE A 72 -0.80 0.61 -13.16
N SER A 73 0.32 -0.09 -13.14
CA SER A 73 0.36 -1.52 -12.77
C SER A 73 -0.14 -1.77 -11.35
N ASN A 74 0.22 -0.90 -10.39
CA ASN A 74 -0.29 -0.98 -9.02
C ASN A 74 -1.82 -0.70 -8.96
N ILE A 75 -2.32 0.25 -9.75
CA ILE A 75 -3.76 0.55 -9.80
C ILE A 75 -4.52 -0.66 -10.32
N ILE A 76 -4.11 -1.25 -11.45
CA ILE A 76 -4.75 -2.42 -12.03
C ILE A 76 -4.79 -3.57 -11.04
N LYS A 77 -3.64 -3.88 -10.41
CA LYS A 77 -3.58 -4.92 -9.37
C LYS A 77 -4.44 -4.58 -8.16
N GLY A 78 -4.50 -3.30 -7.78
CA GLY A 78 -5.29 -2.84 -6.65
C GLY A 78 -6.79 -3.01 -6.85
N VAL A 79 -7.31 -2.64 -8.02
CA VAL A 79 -8.75 -2.73 -8.30
C VAL A 79 -9.21 -4.16 -8.62
N SER A 80 -8.29 -5.07 -9.02
CA SER A 80 -8.58 -6.49 -9.27
C SER A 80 -8.48 -7.34 -8.00
N GLU A 81 -7.29 -7.46 -7.45
CA GLU A 81 -6.93 -8.36 -6.34
C GLU A 81 -6.90 -7.64 -4.98
N GLY A 82 -6.60 -6.35 -5.01
CA GLY A 82 -6.32 -5.56 -3.81
C GLY A 82 -4.93 -5.81 -3.23
N PHE A 83 -4.66 -5.10 -2.14
CA PHE A 83 -3.44 -5.25 -1.36
C PHE A 83 -3.78 -5.54 0.09
N SER A 84 -2.94 -6.35 0.73
CA SER A 84 -3.05 -6.63 2.16
C SER A 84 -1.70 -6.45 2.86
N LYS A 85 -1.74 -6.02 4.12
CA LYS A 85 -0.59 -5.98 5.03
C LYS A 85 -1.02 -6.45 6.41
N THR A 86 -0.20 -7.28 7.01
CA THR A 86 -0.39 -7.77 8.38
C THR A 86 0.61 -7.10 9.31
N LEU A 87 0.12 -6.63 10.44
CA LEU A 87 0.92 -6.09 11.54
C LEU A 87 0.78 -6.99 12.76
N GLU A 88 1.89 -7.26 13.43
CA GLU A 88 1.96 -8.02 14.67
C GLU A 88 2.32 -7.12 15.84
N LEU A 89 1.56 -7.25 16.92
CA LEU A 89 1.82 -6.57 18.18
C LEU A 89 2.60 -7.50 19.10
N ASN A 90 3.87 -7.18 19.34
CA ASN A 90 4.73 -7.92 20.24
C ASN A 90 4.91 -7.17 21.54
N GLY A 91 4.39 -7.71 22.63
CA GLY A 91 4.50 -7.11 23.95
C GLY A 91 3.47 -7.68 24.92
N THR A 92 3.85 -7.82 26.19
CA THR A 92 2.93 -8.28 27.22
C THR A 92 1.80 -7.27 27.42
N GLY A 93 0.55 -7.72 27.27
CA GLY A 93 -0.62 -6.87 27.42
C GLY A 93 -0.94 -6.00 26.19
N TYR A 94 -0.20 -6.13 25.08
CA TYR A 94 -0.56 -5.42 23.85
C TYR A 94 -1.79 -6.04 23.20
N ARG A 95 -2.75 -5.20 22.87
CA ARG A 95 -4.02 -5.64 22.28
C ARG A 95 -4.49 -4.63 21.22
N ALA A 96 -5.13 -5.15 20.20
CA ALA A 96 -5.83 -4.38 19.18
C ALA A 96 -7.28 -4.83 19.13
N SER A 97 -8.19 -3.90 19.01
CA SER A 97 -9.60 -4.16 18.74
C SER A 97 -10.15 -3.12 17.80
N ILE A 98 -11.14 -3.49 17.00
CA ILE A 98 -11.81 -2.58 16.09
C ILE A 98 -13.25 -2.36 16.56
N SER A 99 -13.69 -1.10 16.54
CA SER A 99 -15.07 -0.70 16.80
C SER A 99 -15.51 0.28 15.70
N GLY A 100 -16.27 -0.23 14.73
CA GLY A 100 -16.65 0.54 13.54
C GLY A 100 -15.43 0.97 12.73
N SER A 101 -15.20 2.28 12.60
CA SER A 101 -14.05 2.86 11.88
C SER A 101 -12.86 3.21 12.79
N ILE A 102 -12.94 2.91 14.08
CA ILE A 102 -11.90 3.24 15.05
C ILE A 102 -11.15 1.98 15.46
N LEU A 103 -9.85 1.98 15.22
CA LEU A 103 -8.92 0.97 15.71
C LEU A 103 -8.39 1.42 17.08
N LYS A 104 -8.74 0.68 18.12
CA LYS A 104 -8.28 0.89 19.48
C LYS A 104 -7.06 0.02 19.75
N LEU A 105 -5.98 0.64 20.20
CA LEU A 105 -4.69 0.01 20.47
C LEU A 105 -4.28 0.21 21.92
N GLN A 106 -4.00 -0.88 22.60
CA GLN A 106 -3.38 -0.91 23.94
C GLN A 106 -1.93 -1.33 23.77
N LEU A 107 -1.02 -0.39 23.94
CA LEU A 107 0.41 -0.56 23.64
C LEU A 107 1.31 -0.35 24.88
N GLY A 108 0.76 -0.53 26.08
CA GLY A 108 1.51 -0.32 27.32
C GLY A 108 1.76 1.14 27.67
N PHE A 109 0.92 2.04 27.17
CA PHE A 109 0.82 3.43 27.60
C PHE A 109 -0.25 3.56 28.69
N SER A 110 -0.26 4.67 29.43
CA SER A 110 -1.28 4.98 30.43
C SER A 110 -2.67 5.24 29.84
N HIS A 111 -2.77 5.44 28.52
CA HIS A 111 -4.01 5.68 27.78
C HIS A 111 -4.09 4.78 26.54
N ASP A 112 -5.30 4.52 26.09
CA ASP A 112 -5.54 3.80 24.86
C ASP A 112 -5.38 4.73 23.65
N ILE A 113 -4.80 4.22 22.59
CA ILE A 113 -4.67 4.96 21.33
C ILE A 113 -5.85 4.62 20.43
N ASN A 114 -6.63 5.63 20.06
CA ASN A 114 -7.73 5.50 19.11
C ASN A 114 -7.31 6.06 17.75
N TYR A 115 -7.25 5.19 16.75
CA TYR A 115 -6.89 5.56 15.39
C TYR A 115 -8.11 5.47 14.47
N SER A 116 -8.50 6.61 13.87
CA SER A 116 -9.54 6.65 12.87
C SER A 116 -9.02 6.10 11.54
N VAL A 117 -9.57 4.99 11.09
CA VAL A 117 -9.17 4.30 9.87
C VAL A 117 -9.77 5.02 8.65
N PRO A 118 -8.97 5.29 7.59
CA PRO A 118 -9.51 5.82 6.33
C PRO A 118 -10.56 4.87 5.73
N LYS A 119 -11.59 5.42 5.11
CA LYS A 119 -12.72 4.66 4.53
C LYS A 119 -12.29 3.60 3.48
N GLU A 120 -11.16 3.84 2.82
CA GLU A 120 -10.61 2.99 1.75
C GLU A 120 -9.82 1.79 2.29
N VAL A 121 -9.60 1.74 3.62
CA VAL A 121 -8.85 0.67 4.27
C VAL A 121 -9.79 -0.14 5.14
N LYS A 122 -9.89 -1.43 4.83
CA LYS A 122 -10.57 -2.39 5.69
C LYS A 122 -9.58 -2.94 6.71
N VAL A 123 -9.98 -2.93 7.99
CA VAL A 123 -9.16 -3.44 9.10
C VAL A 123 -9.87 -4.61 9.73
N GLU A 124 -9.15 -5.68 9.95
CA GLU A 124 -9.60 -6.87 10.64
C GLU A 124 -8.61 -7.24 11.74
N CYS A 125 -9.13 -7.63 12.90
CA CYS A 125 -8.32 -8.11 14.02
C CYS A 125 -8.66 -9.58 14.29
N PRO A 126 -8.07 -10.54 13.52
CA PRO A 126 -8.35 -11.96 13.71
C PRO A 126 -7.92 -12.47 15.08
N LYS A 127 -6.89 -11.85 15.65
CA LYS A 127 -6.42 -12.06 17.03
C LYS A 127 -6.12 -10.71 17.66
N GLN A 128 -6.13 -10.63 18.99
CA GLN A 128 -5.84 -9.40 19.71
C GLN A 128 -4.45 -8.81 19.43
N ASN A 129 -3.52 -9.63 18.96
CA ASN A 129 -2.16 -9.25 18.63
C ASN A 129 -1.86 -9.17 17.13
N ILE A 130 -2.84 -9.36 16.27
CA ILE A 130 -2.69 -9.34 14.79
C ILE A 130 -3.69 -8.38 14.20
N ILE A 131 -3.21 -7.45 13.39
CA ILE A 131 -4.02 -6.50 12.63
C ILE A 131 -3.80 -6.78 11.15
N LYS A 132 -4.85 -7.13 10.42
CA LYS A 132 -4.83 -7.31 8.97
C LYS A 132 -5.48 -6.09 8.33
N LEU A 133 -4.75 -5.43 7.45
CA LEU A 133 -5.17 -4.27 6.68
C LEU A 133 -5.35 -4.67 5.23
N SER A 134 -6.42 -4.24 4.59
CA SER A 134 -6.66 -4.46 3.15
C SER A 134 -7.21 -3.21 2.49
N SER A 135 -6.77 -2.93 1.25
CA SER A 135 -7.22 -1.80 0.46
C SER A 135 -6.93 -2.03 -1.02
N TYR A 136 -7.68 -1.38 -1.88
CA TYR A 136 -7.37 -1.29 -3.30
C TYR A 136 -6.22 -0.29 -3.59
N SER A 137 -5.98 0.69 -2.71
CA SER A 137 -4.88 1.64 -2.83
C SER A 137 -3.65 1.17 -2.05
N LYS A 138 -2.57 0.85 -2.76
CA LYS A 138 -1.28 0.48 -2.15
C LYS A 138 -0.68 1.60 -1.31
N GLU A 139 -0.86 2.85 -1.73
CA GLU A 139 -0.33 4.03 -1.06
C GLU A 139 -1.02 4.24 0.29
N ILE A 140 -2.35 4.33 0.30
CA ILE A 140 -3.14 4.56 1.51
C ILE A 140 -2.97 3.41 2.50
N LEU A 141 -2.94 2.16 2.00
CA LEU A 141 -2.64 0.99 2.81
C LEU A 141 -1.26 1.09 3.47
N GLY A 142 -0.25 1.49 2.68
CA GLY A 142 1.11 1.67 3.16
C GLY A 142 1.24 2.76 4.22
N ALA A 143 0.63 3.92 3.97
CA ALA A 143 0.61 5.06 4.89
C ALA A 143 -0.11 4.70 6.21
N THR A 144 -1.27 4.03 6.12
CA THR A 144 -2.02 3.55 7.29
C THR A 144 -1.20 2.57 8.12
N ALA A 145 -0.60 1.56 7.49
CA ALA A 145 0.24 0.58 8.18
C ALA A 145 1.46 1.23 8.84
N ALA A 146 2.13 2.16 8.16
CA ALA A 146 3.26 2.90 8.70
C ALA A 146 2.85 3.80 9.89
N LYS A 147 1.69 4.44 9.81
CA LYS A 147 1.15 5.25 10.91
C LYS A 147 0.86 4.41 12.14
N ILE A 148 0.19 3.27 11.98
CA ILE A 148 -0.09 2.34 13.09
C ILE A 148 1.23 1.86 13.71
N ARG A 149 2.20 1.44 12.88
CA ARG A 149 3.53 1.02 13.36
C ARG A 149 4.28 2.13 14.09
N SER A 150 4.09 3.39 13.72
CA SER A 150 4.78 4.53 14.32
C SER A 150 4.37 4.80 15.79
N TYR A 151 3.18 4.37 16.22
CA TYR A 151 2.74 4.54 17.61
C TYR A 151 3.64 3.80 18.62
N ARG A 152 4.14 2.62 18.24
CA ARG A 152 5.11 1.88 19.04
C ARG A 152 6.02 1.07 18.13
N LYS A 153 7.13 1.68 17.69
CA LYS A 153 8.13 1.00 16.88
C LYS A 153 8.78 -0.16 17.66
N PRO A 154 9.19 -1.25 16.98
CA PRO A 154 9.88 -2.34 17.65
C PRO A 154 11.19 -1.87 18.29
N GLU A 155 11.40 -2.23 19.53
CA GLU A 155 12.64 -1.95 20.23
C GLU A 155 13.73 -3.01 19.92
N PRO A 156 15.01 -2.64 19.94
CA PRO A 156 16.09 -3.56 19.56
C PRO A 156 16.47 -4.56 20.66
N PHE A 157 16.02 -4.40 21.91
CA PHE A 157 16.42 -5.26 23.03
C PHE A 157 15.48 -6.46 23.19
N LYS A 158 14.22 -6.22 23.54
CA LYS A 158 13.20 -7.27 23.73
C LYS A 158 12.32 -7.49 22.52
N GLY A 159 12.42 -6.62 21.49
CA GLY A 159 11.62 -6.68 20.29
C GLY A 159 10.14 -6.32 20.51
N LYS A 160 9.82 -5.63 21.62
CA LYS A 160 8.46 -5.16 21.90
C LYS A 160 8.11 -4.02 20.95
N GLY A 161 6.89 -4.01 20.42
CA GLY A 161 6.40 -3.00 19.49
C GLY A 161 5.52 -3.59 18.42
N ILE A 162 5.13 -2.77 17.45
CA ILE A 162 4.36 -3.15 16.29
C ILE A 162 5.33 -3.37 15.12
N LYS A 163 5.35 -4.56 14.56
CA LYS A 163 6.16 -4.92 13.39
C LYS A 163 5.29 -5.41 12.24
N TYR A 164 5.82 -5.39 11.01
CA TYR A 164 5.23 -6.13 9.91
C TYR A 164 5.46 -7.64 10.09
N GLU A 165 4.58 -8.46 9.55
CA GLU A 165 4.61 -9.93 9.65
C GLU A 165 5.98 -10.54 9.31
N ASN A 166 6.63 -10.05 8.24
CA ASN A 166 7.93 -10.54 7.79
C ASN A 166 9.10 -9.61 8.16
N GLU A 167 8.90 -8.68 9.12
CA GLU A 167 9.95 -7.75 9.54
C GLU A 167 10.92 -8.44 10.49
N PHE A 168 12.17 -8.55 10.08
CA PHE A 168 13.26 -9.00 10.94
C PHE A 168 13.71 -7.85 11.82
N ILE A 169 13.68 -8.05 13.14
CA ILE A 169 14.16 -7.07 14.13
C ILE A 169 15.52 -7.53 14.63
N PHE A 170 16.55 -6.73 14.33
CA PHE A 170 17.89 -6.97 14.87
C PHE A 170 17.85 -6.73 16.38
N ARG A 171 18.16 -7.77 17.17
CA ARG A 171 18.20 -7.69 18.62
C ARG A 171 19.62 -7.47 19.10
N LYS A 172 19.78 -6.51 19.99
CA LYS A 172 21.05 -6.21 20.69
C LYS A 172 21.02 -6.84 22.07
N GLU A 173 22.15 -7.38 22.49
CA GLU A 173 22.30 -7.79 23.90
C GLU A 173 22.56 -6.56 24.75
N GLY A 174 21.90 -6.49 25.92
CA GLY A 174 22.19 -5.47 26.92
C GLY A 174 23.56 -5.72 27.55
N LYS A 175 24.14 -4.72 28.18
CA LYS A 175 25.36 -4.89 28.99
C LYS A 175 25.11 -6.00 30.02
N LYS A 176 25.90 -7.07 29.96
CA LYS A 176 26.03 -8.01 31.10
C LYS A 176 26.64 -7.24 32.25
N LYS A 177 25.98 -7.25 33.41
CA LYS A 177 26.59 -6.79 34.68
C LYS A 177 27.68 -7.76 35.06
#